data_cd9e34673dec603bbd3cc685e64f7da4
#
_entry.id   cd9e34673dec603bbd3cc685e64f7da4
#
_cell.length_a   1.000
_cell.length_b   1.000
_cell.length_c   1.000
_cell.angle_alpha   90.00
_cell.angle_beta   90.00
_cell.angle_gamma   90.00
#
_symmetry.space_group_name_H-M   'P 1'
#
loop_
_entity.id
_entity.type
_entity.pdbx_description
1 polymer ?
#
loop_
_entity_poly.entity_id
_entity_poly.type
_entity_poly.pdbx_seq_one_letter_code
_entity_poly.pdbx_strand_id
1 'polypeptide(L)'
;MTTRKPTDMSVPDWVELQIRNAEQAGAFENLPGAGKPIPGLGQPQHELAWVANYLRRENTDITTVLPPALAVAKEVELLPDRLVRERSEQRVREIVVELNARIDAEHAKPQEGVPFRVKRVPLESTVEQWRAHRAALLEVRALSLIHI
;
A
#
# COMPACT_ATOMS: atom_id res chain seq x y z
N MET A 1 13.01 9.07 -33.68
CA MET A 1 13.76 10.34 -33.71
C MET A 1 12.77 11.49 -33.74
N THR A 2 12.81 12.35 -32.75
CA THR A 2 12.05 13.57 -32.75
C THR A 2 12.74 14.58 -33.67
N THR A 3 12.11 14.91 -34.76
CA THR A 3 12.55 15.95 -35.66
C THR A 3 12.37 17.32 -35.01
N ARG A 4 13.37 18.19 -35.11
CA ARG A 4 13.29 19.53 -34.53
C ARG A 4 12.19 20.33 -35.25
N LYS A 5 11.41 21.10 -34.49
CA LYS A 5 10.35 21.97 -35.02
C LYS A 5 10.93 23.00 -36.00
N PRO A 6 10.37 23.16 -37.23
CA PRO A 6 10.70 24.24 -38.14
C PRO A 6 10.39 25.60 -37.52
N THR A 7 11.16 26.62 -37.90
CA THR A 7 11.04 27.98 -37.30
C THR A 7 9.78 28.72 -37.76
N ASP A 8 9.27 28.35 -38.92
CA ASP A 8 8.09 28.96 -39.60
C ASP A 8 6.76 28.29 -39.21
N MET A 9 6.80 27.21 -38.41
CA MET A 9 5.60 26.48 -38.00
C MET A 9 5.24 26.78 -36.56
N SER A 10 3.95 26.93 -36.26
CA SER A 10 3.48 27.07 -34.87
C SER A 10 3.68 25.77 -34.10
N VAL A 11 3.77 25.84 -32.76
CA VAL A 11 3.90 24.64 -31.91
C VAL A 11 2.70 23.70 -32.06
N PRO A 12 1.43 24.18 -32.05
CA PRO A 12 0.27 23.35 -32.28
C PRO A 12 0.29 22.62 -33.61
N ASP A 13 0.61 23.33 -34.71
CA ASP A 13 0.66 22.74 -36.05
C ASP A 13 1.75 21.65 -36.15
N TRP A 14 2.89 21.91 -35.55
CA TRP A 14 3.97 20.92 -35.52
C TRP A 14 3.61 19.67 -34.72
N VAL A 15 2.96 19.81 -33.57
CA VAL A 15 2.49 18.69 -32.77
C VAL A 15 1.46 17.88 -33.55
N GLU A 16 0.48 18.53 -34.20
CA GLU A 16 -0.53 17.88 -35.02
C GLU A 16 0.10 17.11 -36.18
N LEU A 17 1.12 17.67 -36.80
CA LEU A 17 1.86 17.01 -37.88
C LEU A 17 2.59 15.76 -37.35
N GLN A 18 3.20 15.81 -36.15
CA GLN A 18 3.85 14.65 -35.55
C GLN A 18 2.84 13.54 -35.24
N ILE A 19 1.65 13.88 -34.73
CA ILE A 19 0.57 12.92 -34.45
C ILE A 19 0.13 12.24 -35.75
N ARG A 20 -0.14 12.99 -36.83
CA ARG A 20 -0.53 12.41 -38.12
C ARG A 20 0.55 11.49 -38.69
N ASN A 21 1.81 11.89 -38.61
CA ASN A 21 2.92 11.05 -39.08
C ASN A 21 3.00 9.75 -38.26
N ALA A 22 2.80 9.82 -36.95
CA ALA A 22 2.77 8.64 -36.10
C ALA A 22 1.58 7.70 -36.41
N GLU A 23 0.39 8.29 -36.69
CA GLU A 23 -0.79 7.50 -37.12
C GLU A 23 -0.53 6.80 -38.45
N GLN A 24 0.03 7.51 -39.45
CA GLN A 24 0.37 6.90 -40.73
C GLN A 24 1.45 5.81 -40.64
N ALA A 25 2.36 5.94 -39.68
CA ALA A 25 3.39 4.93 -39.39
C ALA A 25 2.85 3.73 -38.56
N GLY A 26 1.58 3.74 -38.17
CA GLY A 26 0.97 2.64 -37.38
C GLY A 26 1.33 2.64 -35.90
N ALA A 27 1.83 3.78 -35.36
CA ALA A 27 2.24 3.85 -33.96
C ALA A 27 1.08 3.65 -32.96
N PHE A 28 -0.17 3.90 -33.39
CA PHE A 28 -1.37 3.72 -32.59
C PHE A 28 -2.17 2.45 -32.93
N GLU A 29 -1.62 1.58 -33.76
CA GLU A 29 -2.23 0.30 -34.08
C GLU A 29 -1.87 -0.77 -33.02
N ASN A 30 -2.82 -1.63 -32.72
CA ASN A 30 -2.63 -2.76 -31.79
C ASN A 30 -2.07 -2.38 -30.41
N LEU A 31 -2.46 -1.21 -29.88
CA LEU A 31 -2.03 -0.79 -28.55
C LEU A 31 -2.59 -1.73 -27.47
N PRO A 32 -1.79 -2.09 -26.46
CA PRO A 32 -2.28 -2.84 -25.32
C PRO A 32 -3.45 -2.08 -24.65
N GLY A 33 -4.58 -2.75 -24.48
CA GLY A 33 -5.77 -2.14 -23.88
C GLY A 33 -6.70 -1.42 -24.86
N ALA A 34 -6.39 -1.38 -26.16
CA ALA A 34 -7.29 -0.80 -27.17
C ALA A 34 -8.68 -1.48 -27.12
N GLY A 35 -9.74 -0.67 -27.08
CA GLY A 35 -11.13 -1.15 -27.00
C GLY A 35 -11.53 -1.72 -25.62
N LYS A 36 -10.64 -1.72 -24.64
CA LYS A 36 -10.96 -2.18 -23.27
C LYS A 36 -11.22 -0.98 -22.35
N PRO A 37 -12.12 -1.13 -21.36
CA PRO A 37 -12.32 -0.08 -20.36
C PRO A 37 -11.03 0.24 -19.60
N ILE A 38 -10.80 1.50 -19.30
CA ILE A 38 -9.67 1.92 -18.47
C ILE A 38 -9.93 1.45 -17.03
N PRO A 39 -9.03 0.67 -16.42
CA PRO A 39 -9.21 0.21 -15.05
C PRO A 39 -9.35 1.39 -14.06
N GLY A 40 -10.37 1.32 -13.21
CA GLY A 40 -10.61 2.34 -12.18
C GLY A 40 -11.24 3.65 -12.68
N LEU A 41 -11.58 3.75 -13.97
CA LEU A 41 -12.31 4.92 -14.52
C LEU A 41 -13.72 4.96 -13.90
N GLY A 42 -14.09 6.13 -13.35
CA GLY A 42 -15.41 6.32 -12.72
C GLY A 42 -15.50 5.87 -11.25
N GLN A 43 -14.45 5.30 -10.68
CA GLN A 43 -14.40 5.08 -9.24
C GLN A 43 -14.11 6.39 -8.50
N PRO A 44 -14.76 6.63 -7.33
CA PRO A 44 -14.44 7.81 -6.53
C PRO A 44 -12.96 7.73 -6.11
N GLN A 45 -12.19 8.69 -6.58
CA GLN A 45 -10.78 8.80 -6.22
C GLN A 45 -10.65 9.78 -5.06
N HIS A 46 -10.14 9.27 -3.94
CA HIS A 46 -9.67 10.13 -2.87
C HIS A 46 -8.49 10.98 -3.37
N GLU A 47 -8.38 12.22 -2.89
CA GLU A 47 -7.32 13.17 -3.32
C GLU A 47 -5.91 12.57 -3.28
N LEU A 48 -5.66 11.67 -2.33
CA LEU A 48 -4.38 11.00 -2.16
C LEU A 48 -4.28 9.61 -2.83
N ALA A 49 -5.30 9.19 -3.60
CA ALA A 49 -5.29 7.87 -4.24
C ALA A 49 -4.14 7.71 -5.23
N TRP A 50 -3.78 8.78 -5.95
CA TRP A 50 -2.65 8.77 -6.88
C TRP A 50 -1.31 8.60 -6.16
N VAL A 51 -1.15 9.23 -4.97
CA VAL A 51 0.06 9.08 -4.13
C VAL A 51 0.18 7.63 -3.66
N ALA A 52 -0.91 7.03 -3.16
CA ALA A 52 -0.93 5.65 -2.72
C ALA A 52 -0.59 4.68 -3.87
N ASN A 53 -1.10 4.93 -5.06
CA ASN A 53 -0.79 4.12 -6.24
C ASN A 53 0.66 4.29 -6.72
N TYR A 54 1.20 5.49 -6.63
CA TYR A 54 2.59 5.77 -6.93
C TYR A 54 3.53 5.01 -5.96
N LEU A 55 3.30 5.15 -4.66
CA LEU A 55 4.10 4.48 -3.62
C LEU A 55 4.06 2.95 -3.75
N ARG A 56 2.91 2.37 -4.11
CA ARG A 56 2.79 0.93 -4.38
C ARG A 56 3.61 0.49 -5.59
N ARG A 57 3.64 1.28 -6.66
CA ARG A 57 4.45 0.98 -7.85
C ARG A 57 5.95 1.04 -7.56
N GLU A 58 6.38 2.00 -6.74
CA GLU A 58 7.78 2.16 -6.36
C GLU A 58 8.23 1.17 -5.25
N ASN A 59 7.34 0.28 -4.79
CA ASN A 59 7.63 -0.64 -3.68
C ASN A 59 8.10 0.09 -2.39
N THR A 60 7.73 1.35 -2.25
CA THR A 60 8.10 2.18 -1.10
C THR A 60 7.18 1.86 0.08
N ASP A 61 7.76 1.71 1.24
CA ASP A 61 6.99 1.54 2.47
C ASP A 61 6.15 2.79 2.74
N ILE A 62 4.83 2.63 2.60
CA ILE A 62 3.86 3.71 2.79
C ILE A 62 3.94 4.28 4.20
N THR A 63 4.34 3.48 5.18
CA THR A 63 4.38 3.90 6.59
C THR A 63 5.37 5.02 6.84
N THR A 64 6.44 5.11 6.03
CA THR A 64 7.47 6.16 6.16
C THR A 64 6.99 7.54 5.70
N VAL A 65 5.95 7.60 4.86
CA VAL A 65 5.42 8.84 4.28
C VAL A 65 4.11 9.28 4.95
N LEU A 66 3.46 8.39 5.69
CA LEU A 66 2.22 8.70 6.39
C LEU A 66 2.47 9.62 7.59
N PRO A 67 1.53 10.56 7.89
CA PRO A 67 1.51 11.24 9.17
C PRO A 67 1.57 10.23 10.33
N PRO A 68 2.24 10.58 11.46
CA PRO A 68 2.46 9.63 12.57
C PRO A 68 1.22 8.90 13.05
N ALA A 69 0.09 9.59 13.16
CA ALA A 69 -1.18 8.99 13.55
C ALA A 69 -1.68 7.91 12.58
N LEU A 70 -1.56 8.17 11.27
CA LEU A 70 -1.95 7.21 10.23
C LEU A 70 -0.96 6.03 10.15
N ALA A 71 0.33 6.28 10.37
CA ALA A 71 1.33 5.23 10.44
C ALA A 71 1.04 4.26 11.59
N VAL A 72 0.72 4.77 12.78
CA VAL A 72 0.33 3.94 13.94
C VAL A 72 -0.97 3.16 13.66
N ALA A 73 -1.98 3.80 13.08
CA ALA A 73 -3.22 3.14 12.70
C ALA A 73 -2.97 1.98 11.71
N LYS A 74 -2.09 2.19 10.74
CA LYS A 74 -1.71 1.17 9.76
C LYS A 74 -0.94 0.01 10.40
N GLU A 75 -0.06 0.28 11.36
CA GLU A 75 0.65 -0.76 12.10
C GLU A 75 -0.30 -1.63 12.93
N VAL A 76 -1.34 -1.04 13.54
CA VAL A 76 -2.38 -1.81 14.25
C VAL A 76 -3.15 -2.72 13.28
N GLU A 77 -3.49 -2.22 12.12
CA GLU A 77 -4.16 -3.01 11.07
C GLU A 77 -3.31 -4.19 10.59
N LEU A 78 -2.01 -3.99 10.43
CA LEU A 78 -1.05 -5.01 9.96
C LEU A 78 -0.50 -5.90 11.09
N LEU A 79 -0.85 -5.63 12.35
CA LEU A 79 -0.34 -6.35 13.50
C LEU A 79 -0.57 -7.88 13.43
N PRO A 80 -1.75 -8.40 13.07
CA PRO A 80 -1.97 -9.84 12.96
C PRO A 80 -0.96 -10.51 12.03
N ASP A 81 -0.73 -9.95 10.85
CA ASP A 81 0.20 -10.49 9.85
C ASP A 81 1.66 -10.44 10.32
N ARG A 82 2.01 -9.41 11.08
CA ARG A 82 3.33 -9.29 11.70
C ARG A 82 3.54 -10.35 12.76
N LEU A 83 2.56 -10.58 13.64
CA LEU A 83 2.64 -11.54 14.74
C LEU A 83 2.71 -12.99 14.28
N VAL A 84 2.11 -13.34 13.15
CA VAL A 84 2.20 -14.69 12.54
C VAL A 84 3.66 -15.09 12.30
N ARG A 85 4.53 -14.13 11.98
CA ARG A 85 5.95 -14.37 11.71
C ARG A 85 6.80 -14.52 12.96
N GLU A 86 6.29 -14.11 14.11
CA GLU A 86 7.03 -14.17 15.37
C GLU A 86 7.04 -15.59 15.95
N ARG A 87 8.19 -15.98 16.51
CA ARG A 87 8.41 -17.32 17.07
C ARG A 87 8.44 -17.32 18.59
N SER A 88 8.56 -16.16 19.21
CA SER A 88 8.71 -15.99 20.65
C SER A 88 7.55 -15.20 21.23
N GLU A 89 6.92 -15.71 22.27
CA GLU A 89 5.88 -15.00 23.02
C GLU A 89 6.42 -13.70 23.63
N GLN A 90 7.63 -13.72 24.12
CA GLN A 90 8.29 -12.53 24.65
C GLN A 90 8.34 -11.42 23.59
N ARG A 91 8.69 -11.78 22.37
CA ARG A 91 8.74 -10.81 21.26
C ARG A 91 7.36 -10.28 20.90
N VAL A 92 6.33 -11.13 20.93
CA VAL A 92 4.93 -10.71 20.73
C VAL A 92 4.50 -9.68 21.77
N ARG A 93 4.81 -9.92 23.04
CA ARG A 93 4.52 -8.99 24.15
C ARG A 93 5.24 -7.66 23.97
N GLU A 94 6.51 -7.67 23.63
CA GLU A 94 7.30 -6.46 23.35
C GLU A 94 6.70 -5.63 22.22
N ILE A 95 6.32 -6.26 21.12
CA ILE A 95 5.71 -5.58 19.96
C ILE A 95 4.40 -4.90 20.36
N VAL A 96 3.53 -5.59 21.10
CA VAL A 96 2.24 -5.03 21.54
C VAL A 96 2.43 -3.90 22.54
N VAL A 97 3.35 -4.04 23.50
CA VAL A 97 3.66 -2.99 24.49
C VAL A 97 4.21 -1.74 23.81
N GLU A 98 5.17 -1.92 22.88
CA GLU A 98 5.74 -0.79 22.11
C GLU A 98 4.67 -0.09 21.26
N LEU A 99 3.82 -0.85 20.59
CA LEU A 99 2.74 -0.29 19.77
C LEU A 99 1.72 0.47 20.64
N ASN A 100 1.34 -0.07 21.79
CA ASN A 100 0.45 0.61 22.74
C ASN A 100 1.05 1.90 23.28
N ALA A 101 2.35 1.95 23.55
CA ALA A 101 3.04 3.17 23.96
C ALA A 101 2.97 4.25 22.86
N ARG A 102 3.10 3.88 21.60
CA ARG A 102 2.94 4.78 20.45
C ARG A 102 1.50 5.24 20.27
N ILE A 103 0.52 4.37 20.48
CA ILE A 103 -0.91 4.74 20.48
C ILE A 103 -1.19 5.78 21.57
N ASP A 104 -0.71 5.55 22.78
CA ASP A 104 -0.88 6.49 23.91
C ASP A 104 -0.21 7.85 23.61
N ALA A 105 0.97 7.84 23.00
CA ALA A 105 1.66 9.06 22.60
C ALA A 105 0.88 9.87 21.55
N GLU A 106 0.24 9.20 20.58
CA GLU A 106 -0.61 9.88 19.59
C GLU A 106 -1.89 10.45 20.23
N HIS A 107 -2.51 9.76 21.19
CA HIS A 107 -3.64 10.26 21.94
C HIS A 107 -3.30 11.49 22.81
N ALA A 108 -2.07 11.57 23.30
CA ALA A 108 -1.62 12.68 24.12
C ALA A 108 -1.33 13.97 23.32
N LYS A 109 -1.21 13.88 21.99
CA LYS A 109 -0.99 15.04 21.13
C LYS A 109 -2.28 15.86 20.94
N PRO A 110 -2.19 17.19 20.75
CA PRO A 110 -3.34 17.99 20.34
C PRO A 110 -3.94 17.44 19.04
N GLN A 111 -5.25 17.25 19.03
CA GLN A 111 -5.98 16.73 17.89
C GLN A 111 -6.31 17.88 16.93
N GLU A 112 -5.53 18.03 15.87
CA GLU A 112 -5.81 18.95 14.76
C GLU A 112 -6.32 18.14 13.56
N GLY A 113 -7.50 18.44 13.04
CA GLY A 113 -8.10 17.76 11.90
C GLY A 113 -8.86 16.49 12.27
N VAL A 114 -8.60 15.37 11.60
CA VAL A 114 -9.29 14.10 11.83
C VAL A 114 -8.86 13.50 13.18
N PRO A 115 -9.82 13.21 14.11
CA PRO A 115 -9.46 12.70 15.42
C PRO A 115 -8.86 11.29 15.33
N PHE A 116 -7.79 11.07 16.10
CA PHE A 116 -7.16 9.76 16.24
C PHE A 116 -8.00 8.87 17.16
N ARG A 117 -8.61 7.82 16.64
CA ARG A 117 -9.56 6.94 17.35
C ARG A 117 -9.07 5.51 17.55
N VAL A 118 -7.80 5.26 17.30
CA VAL A 118 -7.23 3.93 17.47
C VAL A 118 -7.19 3.54 18.94
N LYS A 119 -7.75 2.37 19.26
CA LYS A 119 -7.76 1.83 20.63
C LYS A 119 -6.46 1.07 20.89
N ARG A 120 -6.07 0.98 22.16
CA ARG A 120 -4.97 0.12 22.59
C ARG A 120 -5.26 -1.33 22.22
N VAL A 121 -4.21 -2.03 21.79
CA VAL A 121 -4.29 -3.47 21.49
C VAL A 121 -4.31 -4.24 22.81
N PRO A 122 -5.29 -5.12 23.06
CA PRO A 122 -5.35 -5.91 24.28
C PRO A 122 -4.23 -6.96 24.30
N LEU A 123 -3.31 -6.85 25.25
CA LEU A 123 -2.09 -7.66 25.31
C LEU A 123 -2.40 -9.15 25.48
N GLU A 124 -3.15 -9.51 26.51
CA GLU A 124 -3.36 -10.92 26.85
C GLU A 124 -4.19 -11.66 25.80
N SER A 125 -5.26 -11.05 25.30
CA SER A 125 -6.06 -11.68 24.22
C SER A 125 -5.28 -11.82 22.92
N THR A 126 -4.41 -10.87 22.61
CA THR A 126 -3.53 -10.96 21.44
C THR A 126 -2.50 -12.08 21.58
N VAL A 127 -1.91 -12.24 22.76
CA VAL A 127 -0.98 -13.34 23.06
C VAL A 127 -1.70 -14.69 22.98
N GLU A 128 -2.90 -14.80 23.52
CA GLU A 128 -3.72 -16.03 23.44
C GLU A 128 -4.06 -16.41 22.01
N GLN A 129 -4.47 -15.45 21.19
CA GLN A 129 -4.73 -15.65 19.77
C GLN A 129 -3.47 -16.10 19.02
N TRP A 130 -2.34 -15.50 19.31
CA TRP A 130 -1.06 -15.90 18.73
C TRP A 130 -0.67 -17.33 19.13
N ARG A 131 -0.83 -17.70 20.40
CA ARG A 131 -0.58 -19.08 20.89
C ARG A 131 -1.45 -20.08 20.15
N ALA A 132 -2.76 -19.81 20.05
CA ALA A 132 -3.70 -20.68 19.36
C ALA A 132 -3.35 -20.84 17.88
N HIS A 133 -3.04 -19.75 17.21
CA HIS A 133 -2.63 -19.78 15.79
C HIS A 133 -1.34 -20.57 15.59
N ARG A 134 -0.34 -20.36 16.47
CA ARG A 134 0.92 -21.10 16.43
C ARG A 134 0.75 -22.59 16.68
N ALA A 135 -0.09 -22.97 17.63
CA ALA A 135 -0.40 -24.37 17.89
C ALA A 135 -1.05 -25.03 16.67
N ALA A 136 -2.01 -24.36 16.03
CA ALA A 136 -2.65 -24.84 14.79
C ALA A 136 -1.65 -25.02 13.64
N LEU A 137 -0.72 -24.10 13.46
CA LEU A 137 0.35 -24.23 12.45
C LEU A 137 1.27 -25.41 12.71
N LEU A 138 1.63 -25.66 13.97
CA LEU A 138 2.47 -26.80 14.33
C LEU A 138 1.75 -28.14 14.13
N GLU A 139 0.45 -28.21 14.40
CA GLU A 139 -0.38 -29.38 14.10
C GLU A 139 -0.46 -29.67 12.61
N VAL A 140 -0.75 -28.67 11.77
CA VAL A 140 -0.78 -28.82 10.32
C VAL A 140 0.57 -29.29 9.78
N ARG A 141 1.67 -28.76 10.31
CA ARG A 141 3.02 -29.17 9.93
C ARG A 141 3.33 -30.61 10.33
N ALA A 142 2.91 -31.03 11.54
CA ALA A 142 3.08 -32.40 11.99
C ALA A 142 2.30 -33.39 11.13
N LEU A 143 1.04 -33.08 10.77
CA LEU A 143 0.21 -33.88 9.86
C LEU A 143 0.80 -33.96 8.46
N SER A 144 1.38 -32.90 7.95
CA SER A 144 2.05 -32.86 6.65
C SER A 144 3.29 -33.76 6.59
N LEU A 145 4.01 -33.94 7.71
CA LEU A 145 5.18 -34.80 7.80
C LEU A 145 4.82 -36.29 7.89
N ILE A 146 3.61 -36.63 8.31
CA ILE A 146 3.12 -38.04 8.41
C ILE A 146 2.67 -38.57 7.04
N HIS A 147 2.41 -37.71 6.07
CA HIS A 147 1.91 -38.08 4.73
C HIS A 147 2.99 -38.15 3.64
N ILE A 148 4.24 -38.18 4.04
CA ILE A 148 5.38 -38.38 3.11
C ILE A 148 5.77 -39.85 3.04
#